data_cbe8aac37982614faa71870491bc3eb3
#
_entry.id   cbe8aac37982614faa71870491bc3eb3
#
_cell.length_a   1.000
_cell.length_b   1.000
_cell.length_c   1.000
_cell.angle_alpha   90.00
_cell.angle_beta   90.00
_cell.angle_gamma   90.00
#
_symmetry.space_group_name_H-M   'P 1'
#
loop_
_entity.id
_entity.type
_entity.pdbx_description
1 polymer ?
#
loop_
_entity_poly.entity_id
_entity_poly.type
_entity_poly.pdbx_seq_one_letter_code
_entity_poly.pdbx_strand_id
1 'polypeptide(L)'
;DFTYVSTWSGWCYTAFVIDAYARRILGWSVATTMTSTFVVDAVEQAVWTRGREGKDLTGLIAHHDHGVQYMSVAYSERLDTAGIKPSTGAVGSSYDNALAESVIGLYKTELVKPRRPWKGLDDLEIATAEWVDWFNHRRPFEYCDDLTPVEAEAAHYAHHQTPATVG
;
A
#
# COMPACT_ATOMS: atom_id res chain seq x y z
N ASP A 1 2.76 5.41 1.42
CA ASP A 1 3.83 6.23 0.83
C ASP A 1 3.69 6.29 -0.69
N PHE A 2 4.39 7.20 -1.34
CA PHE A 2 4.35 7.32 -2.79
C PHE A 2 5.74 7.59 -3.38
N THR A 3 5.85 7.38 -4.69
CA THR A 3 7.06 7.66 -5.45
C THR A 3 6.72 8.31 -6.79
N TYR A 4 7.71 8.75 -7.52
CA TYR A 4 7.54 9.34 -8.83
C TYR A 4 8.30 8.54 -9.89
N VAL A 5 7.76 8.55 -11.10
CA VAL A 5 8.28 7.83 -12.27
C VAL A 5 8.36 8.79 -13.45
N SER A 6 9.51 8.86 -14.08
CA SER A 6 9.70 9.66 -15.31
C SER A 6 9.05 8.97 -16.50
N THR A 7 8.26 9.69 -17.26
CA THR A 7 7.66 9.23 -18.52
C THR A 7 7.92 10.23 -19.64
N TRP A 8 7.70 9.83 -20.87
CA TRP A 8 7.78 10.75 -22.01
C TRP A 8 6.79 11.90 -21.95
N SER A 9 5.65 11.69 -21.27
CA SER A 9 4.61 12.70 -21.07
C SER A 9 4.80 13.53 -19.79
N GLY A 10 5.93 13.40 -19.10
CA GLY A 10 6.24 14.08 -17.85
C GLY A 10 6.27 13.12 -16.66
N TRP A 11 6.23 13.69 -15.46
CA TRP A 11 6.26 12.90 -14.23
C TRP A 11 4.91 12.25 -13.96
N CYS A 12 4.96 10.98 -13.56
CA CYS A 12 3.84 10.27 -12.95
C CYS A 12 4.19 9.94 -11.49
N TYR A 13 3.15 9.75 -10.69
CA TYR A 13 3.28 9.47 -9.26
C TYR A 13 2.52 8.19 -8.95
N THR A 14 3.09 7.33 -8.12
CA THR A 14 2.45 6.08 -7.68
C THR A 14 2.39 6.06 -6.16
N ALA A 15 1.18 5.94 -5.61
CA ALA A 15 0.96 5.79 -4.18
C ALA A 15 0.60 4.35 -3.84
N PHE A 16 1.05 3.89 -2.68
CA PHE A 16 0.76 2.57 -2.15
C PHE A 16 0.24 2.66 -0.72
N VAL A 17 -0.75 1.84 -0.41
CA VAL A 17 -1.20 1.53 0.95
C VAL A 17 -0.82 0.08 1.23
N ILE A 18 0.03 -0.13 2.22
CA ILE A 18 0.69 -1.40 2.48
C ILE A 18 0.34 -1.88 3.88
N ASP A 19 -0.06 -3.15 4.00
CA ASP A 19 -0.24 -3.78 5.31
C ASP A 19 1.11 -4.00 5.99
N ALA A 20 1.25 -3.47 7.20
CA ALA A 20 2.53 -3.49 7.91
C ALA A 20 2.96 -4.90 8.35
N TYR A 21 2.03 -5.82 8.54
CA TYR A 21 2.34 -7.19 8.93
C TYR A 21 2.75 -8.06 7.74
N ALA A 22 1.85 -8.20 6.77
CA ALA A 22 2.03 -9.14 5.66
C ALA A 22 2.72 -8.53 4.43
N ARG A 23 2.97 -7.23 4.42
CA ARG A 23 3.50 -6.48 3.27
C ARG A 23 2.56 -6.47 2.06
N ARG A 24 1.32 -6.91 2.24
CA ARG A 24 0.32 -6.89 1.19
C ARG A 24 0.00 -5.46 0.76
N ILE A 25 0.00 -5.21 -0.53
CA ILE A 25 -0.44 -3.93 -1.09
C ILE A 25 -1.97 -3.95 -1.16
N LEU A 26 -2.61 -3.14 -0.34
CA LEU A 26 -4.07 -3.09 -0.21
C LEU A 26 -4.71 -2.10 -1.16
N GLY A 27 -4.00 -1.05 -1.49
CA GLY A 27 -4.45 0.00 -2.38
C GLY A 27 -3.28 0.67 -3.07
N TRP A 28 -3.53 1.18 -4.26
CA TRP A 28 -2.55 1.90 -5.04
C TRP A 28 -3.25 2.85 -6.00
N SER A 29 -2.55 3.88 -6.41
CA SER A 29 -3.01 4.77 -7.48
C SER A 29 -1.84 5.34 -8.26
N VAL A 30 -2.07 5.63 -9.54
CA VAL A 30 -1.10 6.31 -10.41
C VAL A 30 -1.74 7.58 -10.94
N ALA A 31 -1.02 8.69 -10.88
CA ALA A 31 -1.53 10.00 -11.29
C ALA A 31 -0.44 10.84 -11.96
N THR A 32 -0.86 11.83 -12.72
CA THR A 32 0.05 12.81 -13.32
C THR A 32 0.31 14.02 -12.42
N THR A 33 -0.45 14.15 -11.34
CA THR A 33 -0.33 15.23 -10.35
C THR A 33 -0.23 14.69 -8.94
N MET A 34 0.54 15.38 -8.12
CA MET A 34 0.81 15.01 -6.72
C MET A 34 -0.16 15.74 -5.78
N THR A 35 -1.46 15.49 -5.95
CA THR A 35 -2.54 16.09 -5.14
C THR A 35 -3.00 15.17 -4.02
N SER A 36 -3.80 15.70 -3.08
CA SER A 36 -4.40 14.88 -2.01
C SER A 36 -5.33 13.79 -2.57
N THR A 37 -6.02 14.04 -3.68
CA THR A 37 -6.89 13.08 -4.35
C THR A 37 -6.17 11.78 -4.69
N PHE A 38 -4.95 11.88 -5.15
CA PHE A 38 -4.10 10.76 -5.53
C PHE A 38 -3.84 9.79 -4.34
N VAL A 39 -3.57 10.30 -3.15
CA VAL A 39 -3.35 9.45 -1.96
C VAL A 39 -4.69 8.97 -1.37
N VAL A 40 -5.74 9.77 -1.48
CA VAL A 40 -7.10 9.36 -1.07
C VAL A 40 -7.61 8.21 -1.93
N ASP A 41 -7.36 8.21 -3.23
CA ASP A 41 -7.76 7.12 -4.13
C ASP A 41 -7.12 5.79 -3.74
N ALA A 42 -5.85 5.81 -3.34
CA ALA A 42 -5.17 4.61 -2.84
C ALA A 42 -5.80 4.11 -1.53
N VAL A 43 -6.15 5.00 -0.62
CA VAL A 43 -6.85 4.65 0.64
C VAL A 43 -8.25 4.10 0.36
N GLU A 44 -9.00 4.73 -0.56
CA GLU A 44 -10.33 4.25 -0.97
C GLU A 44 -10.28 2.78 -1.43
N GLN A 45 -9.31 2.47 -2.27
CA GLN A 45 -9.10 1.11 -2.75
C GLN A 45 -8.78 0.14 -1.61
N ALA A 46 -7.94 0.54 -0.66
CA ALA A 46 -7.58 -0.27 0.50
C ALA A 46 -8.79 -0.53 1.41
N VAL A 47 -9.57 0.49 1.69
CA VAL A 47 -10.80 0.39 2.49
C VAL A 47 -11.82 -0.53 1.82
N TRP A 48 -12.00 -0.38 0.51
CA TRP A 48 -12.90 -1.22 -0.27
C TRP A 48 -12.46 -2.69 -0.26
N THR A 49 -11.15 -2.95 -0.44
CA THR A 49 -10.59 -4.29 -0.39
C THR A 49 -10.87 -4.96 0.95
N ARG A 50 -10.60 -4.28 2.05
CA ARG A 50 -10.87 -4.79 3.40
C ARG A 50 -12.35 -4.97 3.68
N GLY A 51 -13.18 -4.06 3.20
CA GLY A 51 -14.64 -4.15 3.32
C GLY A 51 -15.20 -5.39 2.64
N ARG A 52 -14.73 -5.73 1.46
CA ARG A 52 -15.11 -6.96 0.76
C ARG A 52 -14.69 -8.22 1.50
N GLU A 53 -13.60 -8.16 2.24
CA GLU A 53 -13.10 -9.28 3.04
C GLU A 53 -13.79 -9.37 4.41
N GLY A 54 -14.71 -8.47 4.72
CA GLY A 54 -15.41 -8.42 5.99
C GLY A 54 -14.54 -7.98 7.16
N LYS A 55 -13.46 -7.24 6.91
CA LYS A 55 -12.55 -6.76 7.96
C LYS A 55 -13.03 -5.47 8.58
N ASP A 56 -13.00 -5.40 9.90
CA ASP A 56 -13.26 -4.18 10.66
C ASP A 56 -11.98 -3.34 10.73
N LEU A 57 -12.05 -2.09 10.26
CA LEU A 57 -10.94 -1.15 10.25
C LEU A 57 -10.93 -0.20 11.46
N THR A 58 -11.92 -0.30 12.34
CA THR A 58 -12.04 0.57 13.50
C THR A 58 -10.82 0.45 14.42
N GLY A 59 -10.17 1.58 14.67
CA GLY A 59 -8.97 1.64 15.51
C GLY A 59 -7.67 1.29 14.78
N LEU A 60 -7.71 0.92 13.51
CA LEU A 60 -6.50 0.74 12.71
C LEU A 60 -5.70 2.04 12.66
N ILE A 61 -4.38 1.94 12.68
CA ILE A 61 -3.49 3.09 12.60
C ILE A 61 -2.90 3.14 11.19
N ALA A 62 -3.06 4.29 10.51
CA ALA A 62 -2.43 4.57 9.24
C ALA A 62 -1.16 5.40 9.47
N HIS A 63 -0.01 4.81 9.19
CA HIS A 63 1.27 5.50 9.22
C HIS A 63 1.56 6.11 7.84
N HIS A 64 1.98 7.36 7.83
CA HIS A 64 2.41 8.07 6.63
C HIS A 64 3.49 9.08 6.99
N ASP A 65 4.22 9.57 6.00
CA ASP A 65 5.20 10.63 6.22
C ASP A 65 4.52 12.01 6.40
N HIS A 66 5.32 13.06 6.55
CA HIS A 66 4.83 14.43 6.70
C HIS A 66 4.51 15.12 5.37
N GLY A 67 4.33 14.36 4.29
CA GLY A 67 3.96 14.93 2.99
C GLY A 67 2.67 15.72 3.05
N VAL A 68 2.61 16.82 2.31
CA VAL A 68 1.46 17.74 2.29
C VAL A 68 0.15 17.02 1.92
N GLN A 69 0.23 16.03 1.05
CA GLN A 69 -0.91 15.23 0.60
C GLN A 69 -1.60 14.51 1.75
N TYR A 70 -0.82 14.01 2.70
CA TYR A 70 -1.31 13.31 3.89
C TYR A 70 -1.80 14.25 4.99
N MET A 71 -1.49 15.54 4.90
CA MET A 71 -1.94 16.57 5.83
C MET A 71 -3.24 17.23 5.37
N SER A 72 -3.79 16.82 4.23
CA SER A 72 -5.01 17.40 3.68
C SER A 72 -6.25 17.04 4.51
N VAL A 73 -7.23 17.93 4.50
CA VAL A 73 -8.54 17.69 5.14
C VAL A 73 -9.24 16.48 4.51
N ALA A 74 -9.19 16.36 3.18
CA ALA A 74 -9.80 15.24 2.46
C ALA A 74 -9.23 13.88 2.90
N TYR A 75 -7.92 13.78 3.08
CA TYR A 75 -7.28 12.57 3.56
C TYR A 75 -7.69 12.25 5.01
N SER A 76 -7.64 13.23 5.88
CA SER A 76 -8.03 13.08 7.31
C SER A 76 -9.50 12.66 7.45
N GLU A 77 -10.40 13.31 6.71
CA GLU A 77 -11.83 12.96 6.71
C GLU A 77 -12.08 11.55 6.21
N ARG A 78 -11.33 11.12 5.20
CA ARG A 78 -11.49 9.76 4.67
C ARG A 78 -11.07 8.69 5.68
N LEU A 79 -9.97 8.90 6.38
CA LEU A 79 -9.53 8.00 7.45
C LEU A 79 -10.55 7.98 8.59
N ASP A 80 -11.03 9.13 9.02
CA ASP A 80 -12.00 9.26 10.11
C ASP A 80 -13.30 8.53 9.79
N THR A 81 -13.82 8.69 8.58
CA THR A 81 -15.03 7.99 8.11
C THR A 81 -14.88 6.46 8.16
N ALA A 82 -13.68 5.94 7.93
CA ALA A 82 -13.38 4.52 8.01
C ALA A 82 -13.02 4.06 9.45
N GLY A 83 -12.97 4.96 10.42
CA GLY A 83 -12.56 4.66 11.79
C GLY A 83 -11.04 4.46 11.95
N ILE A 84 -10.25 4.89 10.98
CA ILE A 84 -8.80 4.75 10.96
C ILE A 84 -8.15 5.99 11.58
N LYS A 85 -7.16 5.78 12.44
CA LYS A 85 -6.43 6.86 13.10
C LYS A 85 -5.13 7.17 12.36
N PRO A 86 -4.88 8.43 11.99
CA PRO A 86 -3.60 8.82 11.39
C PRO A 86 -2.50 8.86 12.45
N SER A 87 -1.28 8.50 12.03
CA SER A 87 -0.07 8.64 12.86
C SER A 87 1.07 9.21 12.01
N THR A 88 1.62 10.34 12.42
CA THR A 88 2.63 11.10 11.65
C THR A 88 4.01 11.17 12.28
N GLY A 89 4.26 10.60 13.44
CA GLY A 89 5.60 10.83 14.00
C GLY A 89 5.84 10.33 15.40
N ALA A 90 5.16 9.30 15.80
CA ALA A 90 5.47 8.63 17.05
C ALA A 90 6.74 7.77 16.92
N VAL A 91 7.28 7.36 18.05
CA VAL A 91 8.37 6.38 18.16
C VAL A 91 7.99 5.13 17.37
N GLY A 92 8.78 4.77 16.36
CA GLY A 92 8.48 3.68 15.42
C GLY A 92 8.24 4.12 13.99
N SER A 93 8.00 5.40 13.75
CA SER A 93 7.73 5.94 12.40
C SER A 93 8.87 5.70 11.41
N SER A 94 10.12 5.70 11.87
CA SER A 94 11.28 5.41 11.02
C SER A 94 11.28 3.95 10.53
N TYR A 95 10.81 3.00 11.35
CA TYR A 95 10.67 1.61 10.95
C TYR A 95 9.54 1.43 9.92
N ASP A 96 8.41 2.08 10.13
CA ASP A 96 7.28 2.03 9.23
C ASP A 96 7.59 2.70 7.88
N ASN A 97 8.31 3.83 7.90
CA ASN A 97 8.83 4.47 6.70
C ASN A 97 9.80 3.55 5.94
N ALA A 98 10.70 2.88 6.63
CA ALA A 98 11.64 1.93 6.03
C ALA A 98 10.91 0.75 5.35
N LEU A 99 9.79 0.31 5.92
CA LEU A 99 8.93 -0.72 5.32
C LEU A 99 8.35 -0.25 3.99
N ALA A 100 7.74 0.92 3.97
CA ALA A 100 7.17 1.49 2.76
C ALA A 100 8.25 1.75 1.69
N GLU A 101 9.39 2.30 2.09
CA GLU A 101 10.54 2.51 1.22
C GLU A 101 11.05 1.19 0.61
N SER A 102 11.04 0.10 1.38
CA SER A 102 11.44 -1.22 0.91
C SER A 102 10.53 -1.72 -0.21
N VAL A 103 9.21 -1.64 -0.05
CA VAL A 103 8.25 -2.04 -1.08
C VAL A 103 8.36 -1.16 -2.31
N ILE A 104 8.50 0.15 -2.14
CA ILE A 104 8.73 1.09 -3.24
C ILE A 104 10.04 0.79 -3.96
N GLY A 105 11.08 0.43 -3.24
CA GLY A 105 12.35 -0.01 -3.81
C GLY A 105 12.19 -1.23 -4.72
N LEU A 106 11.40 -2.21 -4.30
CA LEU A 106 11.07 -3.38 -5.12
C LEU A 106 10.25 -2.99 -6.37
N TYR A 107 9.28 -2.12 -6.22
CA TYR A 107 8.53 -1.58 -7.34
C TYR A 107 9.45 -0.94 -8.40
N LYS A 108 10.39 -0.14 -7.95
CA LYS A 108 11.36 0.51 -8.84
C LYS A 108 12.31 -0.49 -9.51
N THR A 109 12.84 -1.44 -8.78
CA THR A 109 13.83 -2.40 -9.31
C THR A 109 13.21 -3.52 -10.14
N GLU A 110 12.01 -3.95 -9.80
CA GLU A 110 11.34 -5.07 -10.48
C GLU A 110 10.48 -4.63 -11.67
N LEU A 111 9.90 -3.42 -11.61
CA LEU A 111 9.00 -2.94 -12.65
C LEU A 111 9.53 -1.70 -13.39
N VAL A 112 9.77 -0.62 -12.64
CA VAL A 112 9.98 0.70 -13.26
C VAL A 112 11.25 0.74 -14.10
N LYS A 113 12.38 0.34 -13.53
CA LYS A 113 13.68 0.39 -14.20
C LYS A 113 13.81 -0.61 -15.36
N PRO A 114 13.43 -1.88 -15.21
CA PRO A 114 13.55 -2.86 -16.29
C PRO A 114 12.69 -2.56 -17.52
N ARG A 115 11.54 -1.94 -17.34
CA ARG A 115 10.55 -1.74 -18.40
C ARG A 115 10.50 -0.32 -18.96
N ARG A 116 11.38 0.56 -18.52
CA ARG A 116 11.50 1.90 -19.11
C ARG A 116 12.02 1.85 -20.55
N PRO A 117 11.70 2.82 -21.41
CA PRO A 117 11.00 4.07 -21.10
C PRO A 117 9.49 3.89 -21.00
N TRP A 118 8.88 4.67 -20.11
CA TRP A 118 7.44 4.74 -19.95
C TRP A 118 6.87 5.85 -20.85
N LYS A 119 5.77 5.56 -21.54
CA LYS A 119 5.15 6.55 -22.45
C LYS A 119 4.37 7.60 -21.69
N GLY A 120 3.59 7.18 -20.67
CA GLY A 120 2.76 8.06 -19.87
C GLY A 120 1.99 7.31 -18.80
N LEU A 121 0.87 7.89 -18.36
CA LEU A 121 0.04 7.37 -17.29
C LEU A 121 -0.50 5.96 -17.60
N ASP A 122 -1.03 5.76 -18.79
CA ASP A 122 -1.80 4.55 -19.11
C ASP A 122 -0.94 3.28 -19.09
N ASP A 123 0.22 3.29 -19.70
CA ASP A 123 1.11 2.11 -19.69
C ASP A 123 1.69 1.85 -18.30
N LEU A 124 1.99 2.90 -17.54
CA LEU A 124 2.47 2.76 -16.17
C LEU A 124 1.36 2.20 -15.26
N GLU A 125 0.14 2.67 -15.39
CA GLU A 125 -1.00 2.22 -14.59
C GLU A 125 -1.31 0.73 -14.82
N ILE A 126 -1.38 0.30 -16.08
CA ILE A 126 -1.60 -1.10 -16.43
C ILE A 126 -0.50 -1.99 -15.87
N ALA A 127 0.75 -1.62 -16.06
CA ALA A 127 1.89 -2.38 -15.57
C ALA A 127 1.95 -2.42 -14.04
N THR A 128 1.58 -1.34 -13.38
CA THR A 128 1.49 -1.30 -11.91
C THR A 128 0.41 -2.24 -11.40
N ALA A 129 -0.76 -2.28 -12.04
CA ALA A 129 -1.82 -3.22 -11.69
C ALA A 129 -1.34 -4.68 -11.77
N GLU A 130 -0.66 -5.04 -12.85
CA GLU A 130 -0.09 -6.37 -13.05
C GLU A 130 0.98 -6.69 -12.00
N TRP A 131 1.86 -5.74 -11.70
CA TRP A 131 2.92 -5.94 -10.72
C TRP A 131 2.36 -6.10 -9.31
N VAL A 132 1.38 -5.30 -8.91
CA VAL A 132 0.72 -5.40 -7.59
C VAL A 132 0.04 -6.75 -7.43
N ASP A 133 -0.68 -7.23 -8.45
CA ASP A 133 -1.30 -8.55 -8.41
C ASP A 133 -0.26 -9.65 -8.24
N TRP A 134 0.80 -9.62 -9.02
CA TRP A 134 1.89 -10.57 -8.92
C TRP A 134 2.61 -10.49 -7.56
N PHE A 135 2.89 -9.30 -7.07
CA PHE A 135 3.54 -9.08 -5.78
C PHE A 135 2.73 -9.69 -4.63
N ASN A 136 1.43 -9.46 -4.63
CA ASN A 136 0.55 -9.93 -3.57
C ASN A 136 0.30 -11.45 -3.59
N HIS A 137 0.16 -12.05 -4.77
CA HIS A 137 -0.35 -13.41 -4.94
C HIS A 137 0.67 -14.43 -5.40
N ARG A 138 1.79 -14.02 -5.99
CA ARG A 138 2.74 -14.95 -6.63
C ARG A 138 4.19 -14.73 -6.24
N ARG A 139 4.56 -13.56 -5.77
CA ARG A 139 5.93 -13.25 -5.39
C ARG A 139 6.22 -13.79 -3.99
N PRO A 140 7.14 -14.79 -3.83
CA PRO A 140 7.64 -15.17 -2.50
C PRO A 140 8.37 -13.98 -1.88
N PHE A 141 8.12 -13.71 -0.61
CA PHE A 141 8.71 -12.56 0.06
C PHE A 141 9.47 -13.03 1.30
N GLU A 142 10.75 -12.70 1.36
CA GLU A 142 11.64 -13.15 2.42
C GLU A 142 11.13 -12.80 3.83
N TYR A 143 10.61 -11.60 4.02
CA TYR A 143 10.00 -11.16 5.28
C TYR A 143 8.76 -11.94 5.69
N CYS A 144 8.21 -12.71 4.79
CA CYS A 144 7.02 -13.55 5.02
C CYS A 144 7.37 -15.04 4.99
N ASP A 145 8.59 -15.43 5.36
CA ASP A 145 9.10 -16.79 5.32
C ASP A 145 8.93 -17.45 3.94
N ASP A 146 9.20 -16.69 2.88
CA ASP A 146 9.05 -17.06 1.47
C ASP A 146 7.60 -17.35 1.03
N LEU A 147 6.63 -17.03 1.86
CA LEU A 147 5.22 -16.99 1.46
C LEU A 147 4.94 -15.72 0.65
N THR A 148 3.90 -15.73 -0.16
CA THR A 148 3.40 -14.49 -0.74
C THR A 148 2.74 -13.63 0.34
N PRO A 149 2.64 -12.31 0.16
CA PRO A 149 1.93 -11.44 1.12
C PRO A 149 0.52 -11.92 1.46
N VAL A 150 -0.25 -12.38 0.47
CA VAL A 150 -1.61 -12.90 0.70
C VAL A 150 -1.60 -14.19 1.51
N GLU A 151 -0.68 -15.11 1.24
CA GLU A 151 -0.52 -16.36 2.00
C GLU A 151 -0.10 -16.08 3.45
N ALA A 152 0.83 -15.17 3.66
CA ALA A 152 1.27 -14.76 5.00
C ALA A 152 0.13 -14.16 5.81
N GLU A 153 -0.69 -13.33 5.20
CA GLU A 153 -1.88 -12.76 5.84
C GLU A 153 -2.90 -13.84 6.19
N ALA A 154 -3.20 -14.74 5.26
CA ALA A 154 -4.13 -15.85 5.49
C ALA A 154 -3.67 -16.75 6.63
N ALA A 155 -2.38 -17.07 6.71
CA ALA A 155 -1.80 -17.86 7.79
C ALA A 155 -1.94 -17.16 9.14
N HIS A 156 -1.74 -15.83 9.19
CA HIS A 156 -1.92 -15.05 10.40
C HIS A 156 -3.37 -15.13 10.91
N TYR A 157 -4.35 -14.91 10.06
CA TYR A 157 -5.76 -14.98 10.44
C TYR A 157 -6.19 -16.40 10.85
N ALA A 158 -5.74 -17.42 10.14
CA ALA A 158 -6.02 -18.81 10.49
C ALA A 158 -5.51 -19.17 11.90
N HIS A 159 -4.30 -18.71 12.24
CA HIS A 159 -3.70 -18.94 13.57
C HIS A 159 -4.50 -18.27 14.70
N HIS A 160 -5.04 -17.06 14.47
CA HIS A 160 -5.79 -16.30 15.46
C HIS A 160 -7.28 -16.69 15.54
N GLN A 161 -7.81 -17.42 14.56
CA GLN A 161 -9.19 -17.91 14.54
C GLN A 161 -9.36 -19.30 15.10
N THR A 162 -8.28 -20.01 15.42
CA THR A 162 -8.38 -21.34 16.06
C THR A 162 -8.91 -21.15 17.46
N PRO A 163 -10.11 -21.69 17.81
CA PRO A 163 -10.63 -21.61 19.18
C PRO A 163 -9.61 -22.27 20.11
N ALA A 164 -9.34 -21.63 21.24
CA ALA A 164 -8.61 -22.29 22.30
C ALA A 164 -9.36 -23.58 22.63
N THR A 165 -8.76 -24.70 22.34
CA THR A 165 -9.30 -26.01 22.74
C THR A 165 -9.35 -25.99 24.25
N VAL A 166 -10.56 -25.82 24.80
CA VAL A 166 -10.79 -25.99 26.22
C VAL A 166 -10.61 -27.48 26.48
N GLY A 167 -9.43 -27.80 27.01
CA GLY A 167 -9.17 -29.12 27.52
C GLY A 167 -9.81 -29.32 28.89
#